data_43f27b5a1ef486ebf9ead954eb0efd9d
#
_entry.id   43f27b5a1ef486ebf9ead954eb0efd9d
#
_cell.length_a   1.000
_cell.length_b   1.000
_cell.length_c   1.000
_cell.angle_alpha   90.00
_cell.angle_beta   90.00
_cell.angle_gamma   90.00
#
_symmetry.space_group_name_H-M   'P 1'
#
loop_
_entity.id
_entity.type
_entity.pdbx_description
1 polymer ?
#
loop_
_entity_poly.entity_id
_entity_poly.type
_entity_poly.pdbx_seq_one_letter_code
_entity_poly.pdbx_strand_id
1 'polypeptide(L)'
;MNAAIQSICYNISQHPEIRNTPLKRSHLHEVISALLGYASHAAMVEEDKKPQLEYSLSEAEYIVLNLPQGLERALKFGVSDDAFRIFISELKSGLSAKVSESVDDFYDDHIREILEEEIYREASDSGEMAESNAYFESLPDMDYNLTFSGDLWKSVDEWSISDTGTLSGEYDPEGDRMYNGHLLNVQGKLTFAKAGRSGLIFLEDYTECSTARDYSWLDDEPLEMDD
;
A
#
# COMPACT_ATOMS: atom_id res chain seq x y z
N MET A 1 -2.90 20.08 -8.82
CA MET A 1 -1.74 19.84 -7.93
C MET A 1 -0.93 21.10 -7.61
N ASN A 2 -0.52 21.91 -8.56
CA ASN A 2 0.40 23.06 -8.33
C ASN A 2 -0.08 24.06 -7.23
N ALA A 3 -1.38 24.37 -7.14
CA ALA A 3 -1.93 25.26 -6.13
C ALA A 3 -1.80 24.67 -4.70
N ALA A 4 -2.06 23.38 -4.52
CA ALA A 4 -1.91 22.72 -3.23
C ALA A 4 -0.43 22.71 -2.77
N ILE A 5 0.49 22.35 -3.66
CA ILE A 5 1.94 22.39 -3.37
C ILE A 5 2.41 23.80 -3.02
N GLN A 6 1.90 24.84 -3.70
CA GLN A 6 2.23 26.23 -3.36
C GLN A 6 1.73 26.62 -1.96
N SER A 7 0.52 26.18 -1.59
CA SER A 7 -0.05 26.40 -0.25
C SER A 7 0.77 25.68 0.81
N ILE A 8 1.11 24.42 0.58
CA ILE A 8 1.96 23.62 1.48
C ILE A 8 3.33 24.29 1.66
N CYS A 9 4.00 24.68 0.59
CA CYS A 9 5.28 25.42 0.65
C CYS A 9 5.15 26.72 1.44
N TYR A 10 4.02 27.43 1.28
CA TYR A 10 3.76 28.66 2.06
C TYR A 10 3.65 28.33 3.54
N ASN A 11 2.83 27.36 3.92
CA ASN A 11 2.66 26.95 5.31
C ASN A 11 3.99 26.54 5.95
N ILE A 12 4.76 25.67 5.28
CA ILE A 12 6.10 25.27 5.72
C ILE A 12 6.97 26.52 5.97
N SER A 13 6.96 27.50 5.06
CA SER A 13 7.77 28.71 5.19
C SER A 13 7.40 29.60 6.39
N GLN A 14 6.17 29.49 6.88
CA GLN A 14 5.68 30.23 8.05
C GLN A 14 6.01 29.54 9.38
N HIS A 15 6.38 28.25 9.35
CA HIS A 15 6.69 27.52 10.56
C HIS A 15 7.91 28.11 11.27
N PRO A 16 7.88 28.30 12.63
CA PRO A 16 8.96 28.95 13.38
C PRO A 16 10.34 28.32 13.16
N GLU A 17 10.42 26.99 13.01
CA GLU A 17 11.67 26.27 12.79
C GLU A 17 12.25 26.45 11.39
N ILE A 18 11.42 26.80 10.40
CA ILE A 18 11.83 27.02 9.02
C ILE A 18 12.09 28.50 8.75
N ARG A 19 11.26 29.39 9.33
CA ARG A 19 11.26 30.84 9.06
C ARG A 19 12.62 31.49 9.29
N ASN A 20 13.38 31.01 10.27
CA ASN A 20 14.68 31.55 10.65
C ASN A 20 15.86 30.82 9.98
N THR A 21 15.60 29.90 9.06
CA THR A 21 16.63 29.19 8.30
C THR A 21 16.95 29.91 6.97
N PRO A 22 18.10 29.64 6.35
CA PRO A 22 18.44 30.21 5.04
C PRO A 22 17.71 29.51 3.88
N LEU A 23 16.67 28.71 4.16
CA LEU A 23 15.93 27.97 3.15
C LEU A 23 15.15 28.93 2.24
N LYS A 24 15.39 28.78 0.94
CA LYS A 24 14.65 29.51 -0.10
C LYS A 24 13.38 28.74 -0.44
N ARG A 25 12.36 29.45 -0.94
CA ARG A 25 11.12 28.82 -1.42
C ARG A 25 11.38 27.73 -2.48
N SER A 26 12.38 27.93 -3.35
CA SER A 26 12.78 26.91 -4.33
C SER A 26 13.29 25.62 -3.66
N HIS A 27 13.98 25.72 -2.52
CA HIS A 27 14.44 24.55 -1.77
C HIS A 27 13.25 23.76 -1.21
N LEU A 28 12.20 24.45 -0.72
CA LEU A 28 10.98 23.80 -0.23
C LEU A 28 10.30 23.00 -1.35
N HIS A 29 10.15 23.59 -2.53
CA HIS A 29 9.60 22.89 -3.70
C HIS A 29 10.43 21.67 -4.10
N GLU A 30 11.76 21.76 -4.03
CA GLU A 30 12.64 20.63 -4.36
C GLU A 30 12.51 19.48 -3.36
N VAL A 31 12.39 19.78 -2.05
CA VAL A 31 12.19 18.75 -1.01
C VAL A 31 10.83 18.07 -1.16
N ILE A 32 9.77 18.86 -1.37
CA ILE A 32 8.42 18.31 -1.59
C ILE A 32 8.38 17.44 -2.85
N SER A 33 8.98 17.91 -3.95
CA SER A 33 9.02 17.12 -5.19
C SER A 33 9.77 15.81 -5.00
N ALA A 34 10.85 15.81 -4.20
CA ALA A 34 11.59 14.61 -3.87
C ALA A 34 10.77 13.65 -3.00
N LEU A 35 10.02 14.15 -1.99
CA LEU A 35 9.08 13.36 -1.20
C LEU A 35 7.98 12.73 -2.07
N LEU A 36 7.57 13.41 -3.13
CA LEU A 36 6.62 12.91 -4.12
C LEU A 36 7.27 12.05 -5.23
N GLY A 37 8.53 11.60 -5.05
CA GLY A 37 9.22 10.69 -5.95
C GLY A 37 9.82 11.33 -7.22
N TYR A 38 9.81 12.64 -7.33
CA TYR A 38 10.37 13.34 -8.50
C TYR A 38 11.84 13.70 -8.33
N ALA A 39 12.61 13.60 -9.41
CA ALA A 39 14.02 14.00 -9.43
C ALA A 39 14.24 15.50 -9.18
N SER A 40 13.26 16.34 -9.49
CA SER A 40 13.28 17.79 -9.26
C SER A 40 11.88 18.39 -9.33
N HIS A 41 11.71 19.61 -8.84
CA HIS A 41 10.47 20.36 -9.01
C HIS A 41 10.13 20.61 -10.50
N ALA A 42 11.14 20.86 -11.32
CA ALA A 42 10.94 21.01 -12.76
C ALA A 42 10.38 19.73 -13.40
N ALA A 43 10.90 18.56 -13.02
CA ALA A 43 10.40 17.27 -13.49
C ALA A 43 8.93 17.04 -13.10
N MET A 44 8.56 17.36 -11.85
CA MET A 44 7.17 17.28 -11.39
C MET A 44 6.24 18.19 -12.21
N VAL A 45 6.65 19.44 -12.46
CA VAL A 45 5.85 20.40 -13.24
C VAL A 45 5.70 19.96 -14.69
N GLU A 46 6.75 19.39 -15.29
CA GLU A 46 6.71 18.89 -16.66
C GLU A 46 5.81 17.65 -16.80
N GLU A 47 5.84 16.75 -15.82
CA GLU A 47 4.98 15.56 -15.82
C GLU A 47 3.49 15.94 -15.64
N ASP A 48 3.19 16.88 -14.75
CA ASP A 48 1.82 17.41 -14.52
C ASP A 48 1.22 18.07 -15.80
N LYS A 49 2.06 18.52 -16.74
CA LYS A 49 1.64 19.10 -18.03
C LYS A 49 1.49 18.07 -19.16
N LYS A 50 1.94 16.83 -18.97
CA LYS A 50 1.90 15.82 -20.03
C LYS A 50 0.48 15.26 -20.17
N PRO A 51 -0.19 15.47 -21.33
CA PRO A 51 -1.52 14.93 -21.57
C PRO A 51 -1.54 13.41 -21.78
N GLN A 52 -0.40 12.73 -21.59
CA GLN A 52 -0.23 11.28 -21.81
C GLN A 52 -0.42 10.43 -20.54
N LEU A 53 -0.46 11.05 -19.37
CA LEU A 53 -0.83 10.34 -18.14
C LEU A 53 -2.34 10.25 -18.07
N GLU A 54 -2.85 9.06 -17.79
CA GLU A 54 -4.28 8.84 -17.62
C GLU A 54 -4.79 9.64 -16.44
N TYR A 55 -4.03 9.67 -15.35
CA TYR A 55 -4.36 10.40 -14.12
C TYR A 55 -3.24 11.35 -13.71
N SER A 56 -3.64 12.51 -13.23
CA SER A 56 -2.73 13.47 -12.60
C SER A 56 -2.59 13.18 -11.10
N LEU A 57 -1.49 13.64 -10.50
CA LEU A 57 -1.28 13.48 -9.05
C LEU A 57 -2.40 14.10 -8.20
N SER A 58 -3.17 15.06 -8.74
CA SER A 58 -4.31 15.66 -8.05
C SER A 58 -5.54 14.77 -7.97
N GLU A 59 -5.58 13.70 -8.75
CA GLU A 59 -6.64 12.70 -8.78
C GLU A 59 -6.29 11.47 -7.93
N ALA A 60 -5.07 11.43 -7.38
CA ALA A 60 -4.65 10.33 -6.52
C ALA A 60 -5.57 10.17 -5.29
N GLU A 61 -5.97 8.94 -5.03
CA GLU A 61 -6.66 8.55 -3.81
C GLU A 61 -5.69 8.35 -2.65
N TYR A 62 -4.53 7.79 -2.98
CA TYR A 62 -3.43 7.52 -2.05
C TYR A 62 -2.14 8.14 -2.57
N ILE A 63 -1.30 8.56 -1.66
CA ILE A 63 0.06 9.03 -1.96
C ILE A 63 1.02 8.35 -1.00
N VAL A 64 2.03 7.67 -1.54
CA VAL A 64 3.10 7.06 -0.75
C VAL A 64 4.36 7.88 -0.90
N LEU A 65 4.84 8.46 0.19
CA LEU A 65 6.01 9.35 0.18
C LEU A 65 7.31 8.58 -0.09
N ASN A 66 8.19 9.14 -0.89
CA ASN A 66 9.57 8.65 -1.03
C ASN A 66 10.47 9.31 0.03
N LEU A 67 10.36 8.85 1.27
CA LEU A 67 11.12 9.40 2.40
C LEU A 67 12.65 9.39 2.16
N PRO A 68 13.27 8.31 1.64
CA PRO A 68 14.72 8.29 1.40
C PRO A 68 15.16 9.41 0.44
N GLN A 69 14.44 9.59 -0.68
CA GLN A 69 14.77 10.62 -1.64
C GLN A 69 14.49 12.03 -1.10
N GLY A 70 13.38 12.19 -0.35
CA GLY A 70 13.04 13.44 0.33
C GLY A 70 14.09 13.85 1.34
N LEU A 71 14.53 12.93 2.20
CA LEU A 71 15.55 13.16 3.21
C LEU A 71 16.92 13.51 2.58
N GLU A 72 17.35 12.77 1.54
CA GLU A 72 18.57 13.08 0.81
C GLU A 72 18.54 14.52 0.27
N ARG A 73 17.39 14.92 -0.28
CA ARG A 73 17.22 16.27 -0.81
C ARG A 73 17.19 17.33 0.30
N ALA A 74 16.53 17.05 1.42
CA ALA A 74 16.47 17.93 2.58
C ALA A 74 17.85 18.19 3.18
N LEU A 75 18.66 17.14 3.35
CA LEU A 75 20.05 17.24 3.83
C LEU A 75 20.94 18.10 2.94
N LYS A 76 20.78 18.05 1.61
CA LYS A 76 21.51 18.92 0.65
C LYS A 76 21.25 20.41 0.88
N PHE A 77 20.09 20.75 1.44
CA PHE A 77 19.72 22.14 1.76
C PHE A 77 19.90 22.50 3.22
N GLY A 78 20.46 21.59 4.05
CA GLY A 78 20.69 21.81 5.47
C GLY A 78 19.40 21.80 6.31
N VAL A 79 18.38 21.09 5.86
CA VAL A 79 17.14 20.88 6.63
C VAL A 79 17.45 19.89 7.76
N SER A 80 17.10 20.23 9.00
CA SER A 80 17.21 19.32 10.15
C SER A 80 16.10 18.27 10.15
N ASP A 81 16.26 17.19 10.92
CA ASP A 81 15.27 16.12 11.03
C ASP A 81 13.93 16.65 11.56
N ASP A 82 13.93 17.54 12.54
CA ASP A 82 12.70 18.15 13.09
C ASP A 82 12.00 19.01 12.02
N ALA A 83 12.78 19.79 11.27
CA ALA A 83 12.26 20.56 10.15
C ALA A 83 11.73 19.65 9.03
N PHE A 84 12.36 18.51 8.78
CA PHE A 84 11.90 17.55 7.77
C PHE A 84 10.54 16.94 8.12
N ARG A 85 10.27 16.66 9.39
CA ARG A 85 8.96 16.20 9.86
C ARG A 85 7.83 17.20 9.57
N ILE A 86 8.15 18.50 9.55
CA ILE A 86 7.17 19.52 9.18
C ILE A 86 6.73 19.36 7.72
N PHE A 87 7.66 19.04 6.80
CA PHE A 87 7.29 18.79 5.40
C PHE A 87 6.32 17.63 5.27
N ILE A 88 6.56 16.53 6.00
CA ILE A 88 5.69 15.35 5.99
C ILE A 88 4.31 15.72 6.54
N SER A 89 4.26 16.38 7.68
CA SER A 89 3.00 16.80 8.33
C SER A 89 2.18 17.73 7.44
N GLU A 90 2.82 18.72 6.79
CA GLU A 90 2.14 19.65 5.90
C GLU A 90 1.67 18.97 4.60
N LEU A 91 2.38 17.94 4.11
CA LEU A 91 1.90 17.12 2.98
C LEU A 91 0.67 16.31 3.39
N LYS A 92 0.69 15.66 4.55
CA LYS A 92 -0.45 14.88 5.08
C LYS A 92 -1.71 15.74 5.27
N SER A 93 -1.54 16.97 5.74
CA SER A 93 -2.66 17.87 6.01
C SER A 93 -3.12 18.68 4.80
N GLY A 94 -2.24 18.94 3.85
CA GLY A 94 -2.48 19.84 2.73
C GLY A 94 -2.92 19.16 1.43
N LEU A 95 -2.80 17.82 1.35
CA LEU A 95 -3.27 17.04 0.21
C LEU A 95 -4.63 16.41 0.51
N SER A 96 -5.46 16.24 -0.51
CA SER A 96 -6.77 15.58 -0.40
C SER A 96 -6.66 14.06 -0.36
N ALA A 97 -5.58 13.51 -0.91
CA ALA A 97 -5.29 12.08 -0.90
C ALA A 97 -4.92 11.60 0.51
N LYS A 98 -5.11 10.32 0.77
CA LYS A 98 -4.57 9.66 1.96
C LYS A 98 -3.06 9.50 1.79
N VAL A 99 -2.26 10.04 2.70
CA VAL A 99 -0.79 10.11 2.58
C VAL A 99 -0.14 9.17 3.58
N SER A 100 0.60 8.18 3.08
CA SER A 100 1.41 7.24 3.87
C SER A 100 2.89 7.58 3.74
N GLU A 101 3.67 7.33 4.81
CA GLU A 101 5.10 7.65 4.85
C GLU A 101 5.96 6.56 4.20
N SER A 102 5.46 5.32 4.22
CA SER A 102 6.12 4.15 3.62
C SER A 102 5.11 3.25 2.91
N VAL A 103 5.62 2.27 2.17
CA VAL A 103 4.77 1.22 1.57
C VAL A 103 4.18 0.33 2.67
N ASP A 104 4.92 0.10 3.76
CA ASP A 104 4.44 -0.69 4.89
C ASP A 104 3.27 0.03 5.59
N ASP A 105 3.40 1.34 5.90
CA ASP A 105 2.28 2.12 6.44
C ASP A 105 1.08 2.15 5.49
N PHE A 106 1.33 2.22 4.17
CA PHE A 106 0.27 2.18 3.16
C PHE A 106 -0.46 0.84 3.19
N TYR A 107 0.28 -0.27 3.32
CA TYR A 107 -0.29 -1.60 3.46
C TYR A 107 -1.14 -1.69 4.72
N ASP A 108 -0.60 -1.35 5.89
CA ASP A 108 -1.29 -1.47 7.18
C ASP A 108 -2.53 -0.59 7.28
N ASP A 109 -2.42 0.66 6.83
CA ASP A 109 -3.48 1.65 7.01
C ASP A 109 -4.62 1.50 5.98
N HIS A 110 -4.36 0.88 4.80
CA HIS A 110 -5.30 0.98 3.68
C HIS A 110 -5.49 -0.29 2.86
N ILE A 111 -4.51 -1.19 2.81
CA ILE A 111 -4.50 -2.29 1.85
C ILE A 111 -4.90 -3.60 2.49
N ARG A 112 -4.40 -3.86 3.69
CA ARG A 112 -4.59 -5.10 4.40
C ARG A 112 -6.08 -5.45 4.57
N GLU A 113 -6.87 -4.51 5.06
CA GLU A 113 -8.32 -4.71 5.26
C GLU A 113 -9.03 -5.05 3.93
N ILE A 114 -8.69 -4.34 2.84
CA ILE A 114 -9.26 -4.60 1.51
C ILE A 114 -8.87 -6.01 1.04
N LEU A 115 -7.60 -6.41 1.20
CA LEU A 115 -7.15 -7.76 0.82
C LEU A 115 -7.87 -8.85 1.62
N GLU A 116 -7.98 -8.69 2.93
CA GLU A 116 -8.64 -9.62 3.83
C GLU A 116 -10.12 -9.82 3.44
N GLU A 117 -10.84 -8.73 3.15
CA GLU A 117 -12.24 -8.77 2.72
C GLU A 117 -12.42 -9.41 1.35
N GLU A 118 -11.59 -9.05 0.38
CA GLU A 118 -11.64 -9.60 -0.99
C GLU A 118 -11.30 -11.10 -1.02
N ILE A 119 -10.29 -11.52 -0.28
CA ILE A 119 -9.91 -12.92 -0.15
C ILE A 119 -11.04 -13.72 0.52
N TYR A 120 -11.64 -13.18 1.59
CA TYR A 120 -12.76 -13.85 2.27
C TYR A 120 -13.96 -14.02 1.33
N ARG A 121 -14.26 -13.00 0.54
CA ARG A 121 -15.32 -13.05 -0.48
C ARG A 121 -15.02 -14.13 -1.52
N GLU A 122 -13.81 -14.16 -2.08
CA GLU A 122 -13.39 -15.17 -3.07
C GLU A 122 -13.46 -16.58 -2.48
N ALA A 123 -12.99 -16.81 -1.26
CA ALA A 123 -13.06 -18.10 -0.59
C ALA A 123 -14.49 -18.59 -0.41
N SER A 124 -15.42 -17.67 -0.14
CA SER A 124 -16.85 -17.96 -0.03
C SER A 124 -17.47 -18.30 -1.40
N ASP A 125 -17.13 -17.53 -2.42
CA ASP A 125 -17.71 -17.68 -3.76
C ASP A 125 -17.15 -18.88 -4.53
N SER A 126 -15.86 -19.22 -4.32
CA SER A 126 -15.21 -20.39 -4.94
C SER A 126 -15.76 -21.73 -4.41
N GLY A 127 -16.45 -21.71 -3.28
CA GLY A 127 -17.00 -22.92 -2.65
C GLY A 127 -16.00 -23.68 -1.78
N GLU A 128 -14.76 -23.25 -1.66
CA GLU A 128 -13.73 -23.89 -0.82
C GLU A 128 -14.16 -24.00 0.64
N MET A 129 -14.78 -22.94 1.19
CA MET A 129 -15.37 -22.98 2.52
C MET A 129 -16.53 -23.98 2.62
N ALA A 130 -17.41 -24.00 1.60
CA ALA A 130 -18.59 -24.84 1.59
C ALA A 130 -18.26 -26.33 1.43
N GLU A 131 -17.13 -26.67 0.84
CA GLU A 131 -16.69 -28.06 0.67
C GLU A 131 -15.96 -28.62 1.91
N SER A 132 -15.53 -27.76 2.84
CA SER A 132 -15.00 -28.17 4.13
C SER A 132 -16.16 -28.43 5.12
N ASN A 133 -15.91 -29.13 6.20
CA ASN A 133 -16.83 -29.22 7.34
C ASN A 133 -16.34 -28.33 8.47
N ALA A 134 -16.20 -27.04 8.16
CA ALA A 134 -15.70 -26.04 9.09
C ALA A 134 -16.49 -24.74 8.95
N TYR A 135 -16.53 -23.97 10.03
CA TYR A 135 -17.06 -22.62 10.07
C TYR A 135 -15.92 -21.62 9.98
N PHE A 136 -16.02 -20.68 9.07
CA PHE A 136 -15.05 -19.59 8.88
C PHE A 136 -15.69 -18.28 9.34
N GLU A 137 -15.35 -17.82 10.54
CA GLU A 137 -15.91 -16.61 11.15
C GLU A 137 -14.94 -15.43 11.13
N SER A 138 -13.65 -15.69 10.94
CA SER A 138 -12.59 -14.69 10.95
C SER A 138 -12.14 -14.35 9.55
N LEU A 139 -11.61 -13.15 9.38
CA LEU A 139 -10.88 -12.76 8.18
C LEU A 139 -9.54 -13.52 8.08
N PRO A 140 -8.92 -13.60 6.90
CA PRO A 140 -7.61 -14.21 6.72
C PRO A 140 -6.54 -13.60 7.62
N ASP A 141 -5.59 -14.41 8.07
CA ASP A 141 -4.37 -13.95 8.73
C ASP A 141 -3.27 -13.81 7.66
N MET A 142 -2.87 -12.58 7.39
CA MET A 142 -1.91 -12.26 6.34
C MET A 142 -0.47 -12.38 6.85
N ASP A 143 0.40 -13.01 6.03
CA ASP A 143 1.79 -13.34 6.39
C ASP A 143 2.74 -12.16 6.40
N TYR A 144 2.33 -11.00 5.85
CA TYR A 144 3.23 -9.86 5.62
C TYR A 144 4.39 -10.17 4.66
N ASN A 145 4.15 -11.07 3.72
CA ASN A 145 5.10 -11.46 2.70
C ASN A 145 4.88 -10.66 1.42
N LEU A 146 5.02 -9.33 1.56
CA LEU A 146 4.67 -8.38 0.53
C LEU A 146 5.52 -8.55 -0.72
N THR A 147 4.88 -8.64 -1.86
CA THR A 147 5.51 -8.61 -3.18
C THR A 147 4.91 -7.51 -4.04
N PHE A 148 5.75 -6.92 -4.91
CA PHE A 148 5.39 -5.75 -5.70
C PHE A 148 5.69 -5.98 -7.17
N SER A 149 4.91 -5.38 -8.07
CA SER A 149 5.17 -5.43 -9.52
C SER A 149 6.43 -4.65 -9.94
N GLY A 150 7.02 -3.87 -9.02
CA GLY A 150 8.22 -3.08 -9.22
C GLY A 150 8.36 -1.93 -8.25
N ASP A 151 9.29 -1.03 -8.51
CA ASP A 151 9.50 0.18 -7.71
C ASP A 151 8.32 1.14 -7.91
N LEU A 152 7.59 1.46 -6.85
CA LEU A 152 6.40 2.30 -6.88
C LEU A 152 6.65 3.64 -7.56
N TRP A 153 7.75 4.31 -7.24
CA TRP A 153 8.06 5.66 -7.74
C TRP A 153 8.64 5.69 -9.17
N LYS A 154 8.98 4.49 -9.74
CA LYS A 154 9.43 4.33 -11.12
C LYS A 154 8.36 3.82 -12.06
N SER A 155 7.35 3.14 -11.53
CA SER A 155 6.20 2.69 -12.29
C SER A 155 5.44 3.88 -12.89
N VAL A 156 4.94 3.71 -14.12
CA VAL A 156 4.32 4.80 -14.91
C VAL A 156 2.81 4.59 -15.07
N ASP A 157 2.39 3.41 -15.47
CA ASP A 157 0.99 3.13 -15.79
C ASP A 157 0.26 2.51 -14.59
N GLU A 158 0.80 1.41 -14.07
CA GLU A 158 0.21 0.63 -12.98
C GLU A 158 1.28 0.20 -11.98
N TRP A 159 0.83 -0.08 -10.78
CA TRP A 159 1.61 -0.71 -9.72
C TRP A 159 0.72 -1.63 -8.90
N SER A 160 1.24 -2.80 -8.51
CA SER A 160 0.49 -3.77 -7.71
C SER A 160 1.26 -4.22 -6.49
N ILE A 161 0.51 -4.59 -5.46
CA ILE A 161 0.96 -5.19 -4.21
C ILE A 161 0.21 -6.49 -4.00
N SER A 162 0.90 -7.53 -3.56
CA SER A 162 0.29 -8.80 -3.19
C SER A 162 0.87 -9.33 -1.89
N ASP A 163 0.04 -10.11 -1.19
CA ASP A 163 0.41 -10.81 0.02
C ASP A 163 -0.19 -12.21 0.03
N THR A 164 0.36 -13.07 0.87
CA THR A 164 -0.13 -14.43 1.16
C THR A 164 -0.62 -14.51 2.59
N GLY A 165 -1.34 -15.56 2.90
CA GLY A 165 -1.82 -15.78 4.26
C GLY A 165 -2.60 -17.10 4.39
N THR A 166 -3.28 -17.23 5.49
CA THR A 166 -4.12 -18.37 5.79
C THR A 166 -5.50 -17.94 6.27
N LEU A 167 -6.51 -18.71 5.90
CA LEU A 167 -7.87 -18.57 6.41
C LEU A 167 -8.22 -19.85 7.16
N SER A 168 -8.41 -19.74 8.48
CA SER A 168 -8.69 -20.87 9.37
C SER A 168 -10.16 -20.93 9.72
N GLY A 169 -10.74 -22.13 9.63
CA GLY A 169 -12.08 -22.42 10.10
C GLY A 169 -12.08 -23.31 11.35
N GLU A 170 -13.15 -23.30 12.10
CA GLU A 170 -13.39 -24.24 13.19
C GLU A 170 -14.12 -25.47 12.66
N TYR A 171 -13.51 -26.65 12.82
CA TYR A 171 -14.11 -27.92 12.40
C TYR A 171 -15.37 -28.24 13.20
N ASP A 172 -16.45 -28.57 12.49
CA ASP A 172 -17.71 -29.02 13.10
C ASP A 172 -17.78 -30.55 13.11
N PRO A 173 -17.52 -31.21 14.27
CA PRO A 173 -17.58 -32.68 14.39
C PRO A 173 -19.02 -33.22 14.31
N GLU A 174 -20.04 -32.40 14.51
CA GLU A 174 -21.45 -32.79 14.44
C GLU A 174 -22.06 -32.52 13.06
N GLY A 175 -21.30 -31.91 12.15
CA GLY A 175 -21.72 -31.60 10.78
C GLY A 175 -21.89 -32.84 9.91
N ASP A 176 -22.75 -32.76 8.92
CA ASP A 176 -23.12 -33.87 8.03
C ASP A 176 -22.03 -34.25 7.01
N ARG A 177 -20.90 -33.53 7.00
CA ARG A 177 -19.82 -33.70 6.00
C ARG A 177 -18.61 -34.36 6.61
N MET A 178 -17.90 -35.14 5.80
CA MET A 178 -16.60 -35.68 6.21
C MET A 178 -15.59 -34.53 6.35
N TYR A 179 -14.65 -34.71 7.30
CA TYR A 179 -13.54 -33.80 7.44
C TYR A 179 -12.75 -33.71 6.13
N ASN A 180 -12.54 -32.50 5.63
CA ASN A 180 -11.80 -32.24 4.40
C ASN A 180 -10.89 -31.01 4.54
N GLY A 181 -10.27 -30.85 5.72
CA GLY A 181 -9.44 -29.71 6.08
C GLY A 181 -10.28 -28.51 6.56
N HIS A 182 -9.65 -27.67 7.33
CA HIS A 182 -10.23 -26.43 7.87
C HIS A 182 -9.29 -25.24 7.69
N LEU A 183 -8.21 -25.41 6.94
CA LEU A 183 -7.23 -24.38 6.62
C LEU A 183 -7.17 -24.16 5.11
N LEU A 184 -7.27 -22.91 4.70
CA LEU A 184 -7.08 -22.50 3.33
C LEU A 184 -5.82 -21.63 3.23
N ASN A 185 -4.93 -21.95 2.30
CA ASN A 185 -3.85 -21.06 1.88
C ASN A 185 -4.45 -20.01 0.94
N VAL A 186 -4.16 -18.75 1.18
CA VAL A 186 -4.76 -17.64 0.45
C VAL A 186 -3.69 -16.70 -0.13
N GLN A 187 -4.05 -16.06 -1.22
CA GLN A 187 -3.23 -15.02 -1.85
C GLN A 187 -4.14 -13.95 -2.40
N GLY A 188 -3.77 -12.69 -2.20
CA GLY A 188 -4.44 -11.55 -2.79
C GLY A 188 -3.47 -10.59 -3.47
N LYS A 189 -3.94 -9.92 -4.51
CA LYS A 189 -3.20 -8.89 -5.24
C LYS A 189 -4.14 -7.75 -5.57
N LEU A 190 -3.74 -6.53 -5.18
CA LEU A 190 -4.41 -5.29 -5.56
C LEU A 190 -3.59 -4.54 -6.60
N THR A 191 -4.27 -4.00 -7.59
CA THR A 191 -3.65 -3.20 -8.65
C THR A 191 -4.14 -1.75 -8.58
N PHE A 192 -3.23 -0.84 -8.81
CA PHE A 192 -3.46 0.60 -8.75
C PHE A 192 -2.99 1.25 -10.05
N ALA A 193 -3.81 2.14 -10.61
CA ALA A 193 -3.35 3.05 -11.64
C ALA A 193 -2.42 4.10 -11.03
N LYS A 194 -1.40 4.50 -11.78
CA LYS A 194 -0.46 5.54 -11.38
C LYS A 194 -1.02 6.92 -11.64
N ALA A 195 -0.97 7.76 -10.59
CA ALA A 195 -1.28 9.18 -10.65
C ALA A 195 -0.02 9.99 -10.31
N GLY A 196 0.82 10.23 -11.29
CA GLY A 196 2.19 10.72 -11.08
C GLY A 196 3.10 9.69 -10.41
N ARG A 197 4.22 10.11 -9.82
CA ARG A 197 5.22 9.19 -9.27
C ARG A 197 4.81 8.50 -7.97
N SER A 198 4.18 9.21 -7.06
CA SER A 198 3.80 8.71 -5.73
C SER A 198 2.31 8.47 -5.56
N GLY A 199 1.49 8.92 -6.51
CA GLY A 199 0.04 8.79 -6.45
C GLY A 199 -0.46 7.45 -6.98
N LEU A 200 -1.52 6.96 -6.35
CA LEU A 200 -2.19 5.69 -6.64
C LEU A 200 -3.71 5.91 -6.66
N ILE A 201 -4.38 5.22 -7.60
CA ILE A 201 -5.84 5.11 -7.69
C ILE A 201 -6.17 3.63 -7.68
N PHE A 202 -7.03 3.18 -6.79
CA PHE A 202 -7.38 1.77 -6.68
C PHE A 202 -8.24 1.32 -7.87
N LEU A 203 -7.86 0.20 -8.48
CA LEU A 203 -8.57 -0.43 -9.59
C LEU A 203 -9.29 -1.69 -9.08
N GLU A 204 -10.49 -1.53 -8.57
CA GLU A 204 -11.27 -2.63 -7.99
C GLU A 204 -11.44 -3.81 -8.96
N ASP A 205 -11.72 -3.54 -10.24
CA ASP A 205 -11.90 -4.55 -11.29
C ASP A 205 -10.63 -5.39 -11.57
N TYR A 206 -9.46 -4.97 -11.08
CA TYR A 206 -8.16 -5.66 -11.27
C TYR A 206 -7.66 -6.30 -9.97
N THR A 207 -8.56 -6.57 -9.02
CA THR A 207 -8.26 -7.36 -7.83
C THR A 207 -8.19 -8.84 -8.20
N GLU A 208 -7.11 -9.49 -7.84
CA GLU A 208 -6.89 -10.91 -8.07
C GLU A 208 -6.76 -11.61 -6.71
N CYS A 209 -7.66 -12.55 -6.41
CA CYS A 209 -7.59 -13.38 -5.21
C CYS A 209 -7.60 -14.86 -5.59
N SER A 210 -6.94 -15.68 -4.80
CA SER A 210 -6.97 -17.13 -4.94
C SER A 210 -6.95 -17.80 -3.58
N THR A 211 -7.67 -18.91 -3.48
CA THR A 211 -7.74 -19.75 -2.30
C THR A 211 -7.47 -21.19 -2.69
N ALA A 212 -6.73 -21.91 -1.86
CA ALA A 212 -6.44 -23.33 -2.06
C ALA A 212 -6.45 -24.02 -0.71
N ARG A 213 -7.09 -25.19 -0.63
CA ARG A 213 -7.13 -25.98 0.59
C ARG A 213 -5.75 -26.48 0.99
N ASP A 214 -5.45 -26.40 2.26
CA ASP A 214 -4.25 -27.03 2.81
C ASP A 214 -4.49 -28.53 3.01
N TYR A 215 -3.67 -29.35 2.37
CA TYR A 215 -3.69 -30.81 2.47
C TYR A 215 -2.51 -31.35 3.29
N SER A 216 -1.74 -30.52 3.96
CA SER A 216 -0.56 -30.96 4.75
C SER A 216 -0.91 -31.97 5.83
N TRP A 217 -2.16 -31.95 6.33
CA TRP A 217 -2.68 -32.92 7.30
C TRP A 217 -2.80 -34.36 6.75
N LEU A 218 -2.74 -34.57 5.43
CA LEU A 218 -2.73 -35.89 4.80
C LEU A 218 -1.35 -36.56 4.81
N ASP A 219 -0.30 -35.74 4.94
CA ASP A 219 1.09 -36.21 4.89
C ASP A 219 1.60 -36.71 6.27
N ASP A 220 0.80 -36.61 7.33
CA ASP A 220 1.09 -37.25 8.61
C ASP A 220 1.00 -38.75 8.40
N GLU A 221 2.15 -39.42 8.21
CA GLU A 221 2.25 -40.86 8.09
C GLU A 221 1.57 -41.50 9.30
N PRO A 222 0.75 -42.59 9.10
CA PRO A 222 0.21 -43.32 10.23
C PRO A 222 1.36 -43.85 11.06
N LEU A 223 1.37 -43.49 12.34
CA LEU A 223 2.31 -44.07 13.31
C LEU A 223 2.29 -45.60 13.11
N GLU A 224 3.43 -46.14 12.70
CA GLU A 224 3.61 -47.59 12.69
C GLU A 224 3.21 -48.12 14.08
N MET A 225 2.08 -48.80 14.16
CA MET A 225 1.73 -49.54 15.34
C MET A 225 2.68 -50.77 15.36
N ASP A 226 3.74 -50.67 16.15
CA ASP A 226 4.57 -51.80 16.49
C ASP A 226 3.68 -52.89 17.17
N ASP A 227 3.59 -54.04 16.52
CA ASP A 227 2.96 -55.26 17.02
C ASP A 227 3.71 -55.87 18.23
#